data_8ed245a32175dab2d185920d6dd4f6c3
#
_entry.id   8ed245a32175dab2d185920d6dd4f6c3
#
_cell.length_a   1.000
_cell.length_b   1.000
_cell.length_c   1.000
_cell.angle_alpha   90.00
_cell.angle_beta   90.00
_cell.angle_gamma   90.00
#
_symmetry.space_group_name_H-M   'P 1'
#
loop_
_entity.id
_entity.type
_entity.pdbx_description
1 polymer ?
#
loop_
_entity_poly.entity_id
_entity_poly.type
_entity_poly.pdbx_seq_one_letter_code
_entity_poly.pdbx_strand_id
1 'polypeptide(L)'
;METTIRVDDAVTTLVNVFTVEPDDQPKVLALLHEGIETQFSKMPGWISSNIHKSRDGRRVLSYSQWRDEKDIEAFRQDPRLKPYFQRFDVWAKPEVFTCDVVYNLHA
;
A
#
# COMPACT_ATOMS: atom_id res chain seq x y z
N MET A 1 -16.50 -5.28 -3.72
CA MET A 1 -16.04 -4.65 -4.96
C MET A 1 -14.61 -5.06 -5.23
N GLU A 2 -14.24 -5.07 -6.49
CA GLU A 2 -12.93 -5.55 -6.90
C GLU A 2 -12.06 -4.41 -7.37
N THR A 3 -10.74 -4.57 -7.21
CA THR A 3 -9.77 -3.68 -7.81
C THR A 3 -9.75 -3.91 -9.32
N THR A 4 -9.84 -2.82 -10.09
CA THR A 4 -9.69 -2.86 -11.53
C THR A 4 -8.36 -2.22 -11.90
N ILE A 5 -7.56 -2.93 -12.69
CA ILE A 5 -6.28 -2.43 -13.19
C ILE A 5 -6.44 -2.16 -14.68
N ARG A 6 -6.21 -0.91 -15.09
CA ARG A 6 -6.27 -0.50 -16.50
C ARG A 6 -5.28 0.61 -16.77
N VAL A 7 -4.93 0.78 -18.03
CA VAL A 7 -4.14 1.93 -18.46
C VAL A 7 -5.05 3.16 -18.40
N ASP A 8 -4.87 3.98 -17.35
CA ASP A 8 -5.76 5.11 -17.07
C ASP A 8 -4.98 6.19 -16.34
N ASP A 9 -4.84 7.36 -16.96
CA ASP A 9 -4.11 8.51 -16.41
C ASP A 9 -4.77 9.10 -15.17
N ALA A 10 -6.03 8.75 -14.91
CA ALA A 10 -6.75 9.21 -13.73
C ALA A 10 -6.43 8.40 -12.46
N VAL A 11 -5.57 7.39 -12.56
CA VAL A 11 -5.18 6.54 -11.43
C VAL A 11 -3.67 6.50 -11.32
N THR A 12 -3.16 6.78 -10.12
CA THR A 12 -1.75 6.60 -9.78
C THR A 12 -1.63 5.42 -8.82
N THR A 13 -0.67 4.56 -9.07
CA THR A 13 -0.42 3.38 -8.23
C THR A 13 0.70 3.65 -7.24
N LEU A 14 0.47 3.32 -5.99
CA LEU A 14 1.48 3.35 -4.93
C LEU A 14 1.82 1.91 -4.57
N VAL A 15 3.09 1.55 -4.73
CA VAL A 15 3.60 0.24 -4.34
C VAL A 15 4.51 0.40 -3.13
N ASN A 16 4.29 -0.44 -2.14
CA ASN A 16 5.14 -0.51 -0.96
C ASN A 16 5.53 -1.96 -0.74
N VAL A 17 6.83 -2.22 -0.72
CA VAL A 17 7.38 -3.55 -0.47
C VAL A 17 8.08 -3.53 0.88
N PHE A 18 7.60 -4.38 1.80
CA PHE A 18 8.20 -4.53 3.12
C PHE A 18 9.05 -5.79 3.16
N THR A 19 10.31 -5.66 3.48
CA THR A 19 11.18 -6.80 3.79
C THR A 19 11.04 -7.12 5.27
N VAL A 20 10.73 -8.37 5.59
CA VAL A 20 10.41 -8.81 6.96
C VAL A 20 11.10 -10.15 7.27
N GLU A 21 11.23 -10.44 8.55
CA GLU A 21 11.51 -11.81 8.99
C GLU A 21 10.21 -12.62 8.95
N PRO A 22 10.29 -13.96 8.72
CA PRO A 22 9.08 -14.78 8.60
C PRO A 22 8.11 -14.67 9.78
N ASP A 23 8.64 -14.59 11.00
CA ASP A 23 7.81 -14.46 12.20
C ASP A 23 7.09 -13.13 12.28
N ASP A 24 7.58 -12.11 11.58
CA ASP A 24 7.01 -10.75 11.60
C ASP A 24 6.05 -10.49 10.44
N GLN A 25 6.03 -11.34 9.42
CA GLN A 25 5.13 -11.18 8.29
C GLN A 25 3.66 -11.07 8.72
N PRO A 26 3.14 -11.95 9.58
CA PRO A 26 1.75 -11.82 10.04
C PRO A 26 1.47 -10.52 10.79
N LYS A 27 2.44 -10.00 11.50
CA LYS A 27 2.31 -8.73 12.24
C LYS A 27 2.18 -7.54 11.29
N VAL A 28 2.98 -7.52 10.24
CA VAL A 28 2.91 -6.47 9.22
C VAL A 28 1.59 -6.54 8.45
N LEU A 29 1.13 -7.76 8.10
CA LEU A 29 -0.16 -7.96 7.45
C LEU A 29 -1.31 -7.41 8.31
N ALA A 30 -1.31 -7.73 9.61
CA ALA A 30 -2.35 -7.27 10.52
C ALA A 30 -2.34 -5.74 10.67
N LEU A 31 -1.16 -5.14 10.74
CA LEU A 31 -1.02 -3.70 10.86
C LEU A 31 -1.51 -2.97 9.61
N LEU A 32 -1.21 -3.51 8.42
CA LEU A 32 -1.71 -2.96 7.15
C LEU A 32 -3.22 -3.08 7.06
N HIS A 33 -3.78 -4.23 7.42
CA HIS A 33 -5.23 -4.44 7.40
C HIS A 33 -5.94 -3.41 8.30
N GLU A 34 -5.45 -3.24 9.52
CA GLU A 34 -5.98 -2.22 10.45
C GLU A 34 -5.91 -0.82 9.84
N GLY A 35 -4.76 -0.44 9.31
CA GLY A 35 -4.56 0.89 8.74
C GLY A 35 -5.46 1.17 7.56
N ILE A 36 -5.64 0.20 6.68
CA ILE A 36 -6.52 0.35 5.51
C ILE A 36 -7.96 0.57 5.95
N GLU A 37 -8.46 -0.28 6.83
CA GLU A 37 -9.87 -0.21 7.23
C GLU A 37 -10.20 1.00 8.08
N THR A 38 -9.28 1.44 8.94
CA THR A 38 -9.57 2.52 9.89
C THR A 38 -9.12 3.89 9.44
N GLN A 39 -8.14 3.97 8.53
CA GLN A 39 -7.51 5.25 8.18
C GLN A 39 -7.35 5.47 6.68
N PHE A 40 -6.67 4.57 5.97
CA PHE A 40 -6.28 4.82 4.58
C PHE A 40 -7.49 4.95 3.64
N SER A 41 -8.48 4.07 3.82
CA SER A 41 -9.69 4.09 3.00
C SER A 41 -10.54 5.35 3.17
N LYS A 42 -10.23 6.16 4.18
CA LYS A 42 -10.93 7.42 4.47
C LYS A 42 -10.15 8.63 3.98
N MET A 43 -8.96 8.42 3.43
CA MET A 43 -8.15 9.53 2.92
C MET A 43 -8.68 10.02 1.56
N PRO A 44 -8.59 11.33 1.31
CA PRO A 44 -8.96 11.87 0.00
C PRO A 44 -8.16 11.21 -1.11
N GLY A 45 -8.84 10.82 -2.18
CA GLY A 45 -8.20 10.25 -3.36
C GLY A 45 -7.92 8.76 -3.30
N TRP A 46 -8.10 8.10 -2.16
CA TRP A 46 -7.94 6.66 -2.06
C TRP A 46 -9.01 5.94 -2.92
N ILE A 47 -8.56 4.93 -3.67
CA ILE A 47 -9.44 4.11 -4.52
C ILE A 47 -9.48 2.67 -4.05
N SER A 48 -8.32 2.04 -3.88
CA SER A 48 -8.24 0.65 -3.42
C SER A 48 -6.90 0.36 -2.76
N SER A 49 -6.88 -0.69 -1.94
CA SER A 49 -5.64 -1.25 -1.37
C SER A 49 -5.69 -2.76 -1.48
N ASN A 50 -4.58 -3.34 -1.91
CA ASN A 50 -4.45 -4.77 -2.15
C ASN A 50 -3.16 -5.25 -1.50
N ILE A 51 -3.27 -6.19 -0.58
CA ILE A 51 -2.13 -6.64 0.21
C ILE A 51 -1.79 -8.06 -0.19
N HIS A 52 -0.52 -8.27 -0.49
CA HIS A 52 0.02 -9.56 -0.87
C HIS A 52 1.08 -10.01 0.13
N LYS A 53 1.11 -11.28 0.44
CA LYS A 53 2.22 -11.87 1.20
C LYS A 53 3.03 -12.76 0.26
N SER A 54 4.36 -12.68 0.36
CA SER A 54 5.20 -13.64 -0.35
C SER A 54 5.12 -15.02 0.31
N ARG A 55 5.20 -16.05 -0.50
CA ARG A 55 5.08 -17.43 0.01
C ARG A 55 6.27 -17.85 0.84
N ASP A 56 7.44 -17.21 0.63
CA ASP A 56 8.64 -17.49 1.43
C ASP A 56 8.62 -16.83 2.81
N GLY A 57 7.61 -16.02 3.11
CA GLY A 57 7.45 -15.36 4.40
C GLY A 57 8.29 -14.09 4.60
N ARG A 58 9.03 -13.64 3.58
CA ARG A 58 10.03 -12.59 3.74
C ARG A 58 9.63 -11.22 3.21
N ARG A 59 8.48 -11.11 2.55
CA ARG A 59 8.00 -9.84 1.99
C ARG A 59 6.50 -9.70 2.15
N VAL A 60 6.09 -8.44 2.26
CA VAL A 60 4.69 -8.04 2.12
C VAL A 60 4.66 -6.94 1.09
N LEU A 61 3.72 -7.03 0.15
CA LEU A 61 3.54 -6.01 -0.89
C LEU A 61 2.18 -5.36 -0.73
N SER A 62 2.15 -4.04 -0.71
CA SER A 62 0.94 -3.25 -0.76
C SER A 62 0.84 -2.59 -2.13
N TYR A 63 -0.24 -2.88 -2.85
CA TYR A 63 -0.56 -2.27 -4.12
C TYR A 63 -1.82 -1.44 -3.90
N SER A 64 -1.69 -0.12 -3.94
CA SER A 64 -2.83 0.77 -3.72
C SER A 64 -3.02 1.73 -4.90
N GLN A 65 -4.27 2.06 -5.14
CA GLN A 65 -4.66 2.95 -6.21
C GLN A 65 -5.18 4.26 -5.62
N TRP A 66 -4.75 5.36 -6.22
CA TRP A 66 -5.07 6.71 -5.77
C TRP A 66 -5.45 7.59 -6.95
N ARG A 67 -6.24 8.63 -6.69
CA ARG A 67 -6.66 9.58 -7.71
C ARG A 67 -5.47 10.28 -8.35
N ASP A 68 -4.51 10.74 -7.56
CA ASP A 68 -3.30 11.39 -8.07
C ASP A 68 -2.16 11.37 -7.04
N GLU A 69 -0.99 11.81 -7.50
CA GLU A 69 0.21 11.83 -6.67
C GLU A 69 0.11 12.82 -5.50
N LYS A 70 -0.63 13.91 -5.64
CA LYS A 70 -0.82 14.88 -4.55
C LYS A 70 -1.54 14.24 -3.37
N ASP A 71 -2.54 13.39 -3.65
CA ASP A 71 -3.25 12.68 -2.60
C ASP A 71 -2.34 11.67 -1.89
N ILE A 72 -1.46 11.01 -2.63
CA ILE A 72 -0.47 10.10 -2.06
C ILE A 72 0.49 10.86 -1.14
N GLU A 73 0.98 12.01 -1.58
CA GLU A 73 1.87 12.84 -0.76
C GLU A 73 1.19 13.32 0.51
N ALA A 74 -0.05 13.78 0.41
CA ALA A 74 -0.83 14.19 1.57
C ALA A 74 -1.01 13.05 2.56
N PHE A 75 -1.28 11.85 2.06
CA PHE A 75 -1.39 10.64 2.88
C PHE A 75 -0.07 10.32 3.58
N ARG A 76 1.04 10.32 2.83
CA ARG A 76 2.36 9.96 3.37
C ARG A 76 2.87 10.96 4.39
N GLN A 77 2.49 12.23 4.27
CA GLN A 77 2.95 13.32 5.13
C GLN A 77 1.96 13.69 6.22
N ASP A 78 0.83 13.01 6.32
CA ASP A 78 -0.18 13.31 7.33
C ASP A 78 0.38 13.07 8.73
N PRO A 79 0.49 14.12 9.56
CA PRO A 79 1.07 13.96 10.90
C PRO A 79 0.24 13.05 11.80
N ARG A 80 -1.04 12.87 11.52
CA ARG A 80 -1.90 11.95 12.29
C ARG A 80 -1.53 10.50 12.05
N LEU A 81 -0.92 10.19 10.89
CA LEU A 81 -0.54 8.82 10.52
C LEU A 81 0.90 8.49 10.88
N LYS A 82 1.71 9.49 11.24
CA LYS A 82 3.13 9.28 11.55
C LYS A 82 3.38 8.23 12.62
N PRO A 83 2.67 8.23 13.76
CA PRO A 83 2.87 7.17 14.76
C PRO A 83 2.53 5.78 14.22
N TYR A 84 1.52 5.69 13.36
CA TYR A 84 1.16 4.44 12.72
C TYR A 84 2.28 3.93 11.80
N PHE A 85 2.82 4.78 10.94
CA PHE A 85 3.91 4.40 10.04
C PHE A 85 5.15 3.96 10.82
N GLN A 86 5.44 4.59 11.95
CA GLN A 86 6.59 4.23 12.77
C GLN A 86 6.49 2.83 13.37
N ARG A 87 5.28 2.30 13.52
CA ARG A 87 5.09 0.93 14.05
C ARG A 87 5.66 -0.13 13.10
N PHE A 88 5.73 0.13 11.81
CA PHE A 88 6.31 -0.80 10.85
C PHE A 88 7.81 -0.94 11.01
N ASP A 89 8.50 0.10 11.45
CA ASP A 89 9.97 0.13 11.53
C ASP A 89 10.52 -0.96 12.45
N VAL A 90 9.74 -1.43 13.40
CA VAL A 90 10.12 -2.50 14.32
C VAL A 90 10.28 -3.84 13.59
N TRP A 91 9.45 -4.08 12.57
CA TRP A 91 9.37 -5.39 11.91
C TRP A 91 9.80 -5.40 10.45
N ALA A 92 9.89 -4.25 9.81
CA ALA A 92 10.00 -4.21 8.37
C ALA A 92 10.87 -3.07 7.87
N LYS A 93 11.49 -3.31 6.71
CA LYS A 93 12.17 -2.27 5.94
C LYS A 93 11.32 -1.97 4.70
N PRO A 94 10.75 -0.77 4.58
CA PRO A 94 9.91 -0.42 3.45
C PRO A 94 10.72 0.08 2.26
N GLU A 95 10.24 -0.24 1.07
CA GLU A 95 10.63 0.40 -0.17
C GLU A 95 9.34 0.87 -0.86
N VAL A 96 9.27 2.15 -1.18
CA VAL A 96 8.04 2.80 -1.64
C VAL A 96 8.30 3.50 -2.96
N PHE A 97 7.41 3.31 -3.93
CA PHE A 97 7.46 4.05 -5.19
C PHE A 97 6.06 4.19 -5.79
N THR A 98 5.90 5.23 -6.62
CA THR A 98 4.71 5.42 -7.42
C THR A 98 4.96 4.94 -8.84
N CYS A 99 3.92 4.44 -9.48
CA CYS A 99 4.01 3.95 -10.86
C CYS A 99 2.69 4.10 -11.58
N ASP A 100 2.76 3.92 -12.90
CA ASP A 100 1.61 3.97 -13.78
C ASP A 100 1.47 2.65 -14.52
N VAL A 101 0.23 2.26 -14.78
CA VAL A 101 -0.03 1.09 -15.62
C VAL A 101 0.19 1.49 -17.07
N VAL A 102 1.10 0.82 -17.76
CA VAL A 102 1.41 1.14 -19.17
C VAL A 102 0.90 0.08 -20.14
N TYR A 103 0.55 -1.08 -19.64
CA TYR A 103 0.02 -2.17 -20.49
C TYR A 103 -0.65 -3.22 -19.60
N ASN A 104 -1.78 -3.76 -20.07
CA ASN A 104 -2.34 -4.99 -19.52
C ASN A 104 -3.13 -5.72 -20.62
N LEU A 105 -3.26 -7.02 -20.45
CA LEU A 105 -4.05 -7.89 -21.32
C LEU A 105 -4.79 -8.86 -20.43
N HIS A 106 -6.08 -9.02 -20.71
CA HIS A 106 -6.96 -9.93 -19.97
C HIS A 106 -7.41 -11.09 -20.85
N ALA A 107 -7.59 -12.26 -20.22
CA ALA A 107 -8.18 -13.38 -20.91
C ALA A 107 -9.68 -13.17 -21.13
#